data_2e3cc9e273eba20b8797b14111a390b3
#
_entry.id   2e3cc9e273eba20b8797b14111a390b3
#
_cell.length_a   1.000
_cell.length_b   1.000
_cell.length_c   1.000
_cell.angle_alpha   90.00
_cell.angle_beta   90.00
_cell.angle_gamma   90.00
#
_symmetry.space_group_name_H-M   'P 1'
#
loop_
_entity.id
_entity.type
_entity.pdbx_description
1 polymer ?
#
loop_
_entity_poly.entity_id
_entity_poly.type
_entity_poly.pdbx_seq_one_letter_code
_entity_poly.pdbx_strand_id
1 'polypeptide(L)'
;LGTILRTVDSIGLNQIIVSKGTADAFNSKVVRSTMGAIFRIKIIEVENLTQAIKEMRKHHFKLMVTSLQTKNSIYDIDFYKKIIVIGNEANGVSKEIQDMADEKAKIPMLGRTESLNASVAAGVVMYEYVRQKLSK
;
A
#
# COMPACT_ATOMS: atom_id res chain seq x y z
N LEU A 1 -8.19 -3.70 6.99
CA LEU A 1 -7.01 -4.59 6.85
C LEU A 1 -7.36 -5.93 6.21
N GLY A 2 -8.48 -6.55 6.63
CA GLY A 2 -8.87 -7.86 6.09
C GLY A 2 -9.03 -7.88 4.58
N THR A 3 -9.70 -6.88 4.02
CA THR A 3 -9.88 -6.77 2.57
C THR A 3 -8.55 -6.57 1.86
N ILE A 4 -7.66 -5.75 2.44
CA ILE A 4 -6.34 -5.52 1.88
C ILE A 4 -5.53 -6.82 1.88
N LEU A 5 -5.56 -7.59 2.97
CA LEU A 5 -4.85 -8.86 3.07
C LEU A 5 -5.29 -9.84 1.99
N ARG A 6 -6.59 -9.91 1.73
CA ARG A 6 -7.12 -10.78 0.70
C ARG A 6 -6.61 -10.37 -0.68
N THR A 7 -6.54 -9.07 -0.94
CA THR A 7 -6.00 -8.57 -2.21
C THR A 7 -4.50 -8.85 -2.33
N VAL A 8 -3.74 -8.65 -1.25
CA VAL A 8 -2.30 -8.97 -1.22
C VAL A 8 -2.08 -10.44 -1.58
N ASP A 9 -2.88 -11.33 -0.99
CA ASP A 9 -2.80 -12.75 -1.30
C ASP A 9 -3.09 -13.03 -2.78
N SER A 10 -4.09 -12.35 -3.34
CA SER A 10 -4.52 -12.57 -4.72
C SER A 10 -3.46 -12.17 -5.75
N ILE A 11 -2.57 -11.26 -5.43
CA ILE A 11 -1.51 -10.82 -6.36
C ILE A 11 -0.19 -11.54 -6.14
N GLY A 12 -0.17 -12.52 -5.25
CA GLY A 12 1.01 -13.34 -5.02
C GLY A 12 2.06 -12.76 -4.09
N LEU A 13 1.76 -11.65 -3.42
CA LEU A 13 2.64 -11.13 -2.37
C LEU A 13 2.37 -11.89 -1.08
N ASN A 14 3.40 -12.05 -0.26
CA ASN A 14 3.29 -12.82 0.97
C ASN A 14 3.69 -12.04 2.22
N GLN A 15 3.89 -10.73 2.09
CA GLN A 15 4.38 -9.92 3.20
C GLN A 15 3.88 -8.49 3.09
N ILE A 16 3.42 -7.93 4.21
CA ILE A 16 3.10 -6.51 4.32
C ILE A 16 3.69 -5.96 5.62
N ILE A 17 3.90 -4.65 5.63
CA ILE A 17 4.36 -3.94 6.81
C ILE A 17 3.26 -2.97 7.24
N VAL A 18 2.89 -3.00 8.50
CA VAL A 18 1.86 -2.12 9.04
C VAL A 18 2.41 -1.34 10.23
N SER A 19 1.93 -0.12 10.41
CA SER A 19 2.31 0.68 11.57
C SER A 19 1.58 0.20 12.82
N LYS A 20 2.19 0.46 13.98
CA LYS A 20 1.55 0.19 15.27
C LYS A 20 0.22 0.96 15.35
N GLY A 21 -0.80 0.30 15.82
CA GLY A 21 -2.14 0.89 15.90
C GLY A 21 -3.01 0.59 14.69
N THR A 22 -2.48 -0.05 13.67
CA THR A 22 -3.29 -0.58 12.57
C THR A 22 -4.17 -1.70 13.13
N ALA A 23 -5.32 -1.93 12.50
CA ALA A 23 -6.29 -2.91 12.98
C ALA A 23 -5.63 -4.26 13.32
N ASP A 24 -6.01 -4.84 14.45
CA ASP A 24 -5.49 -6.12 14.89
C ASP A 24 -5.81 -7.21 13.86
N ALA A 25 -4.76 -7.72 13.21
CA ALA A 25 -4.90 -8.72 12.17
C ALA A 25 -5.40 -10.07 12.67
N PHE A 26 -5.34 -10.29 13.98
CA PHE A 26 -5.80 -11.52 14.60
C PHE A 26 -7.21 -11.42 15.18
N ASN A 27 -7.87 -10.27 15.01
CA ASN A 27 -9.25 -10.10 15.38
C ASN A 27 -10.12 -11.07 14.56
N SER A 28 -11.11 -11.72 15.19
CA SER A 28 -11.93 -12.73 14.52
C SER A 28 -12.65 -12.23 13.28
N LYS A 29 -13.07 -10.96 13.28
CA LYS A 29 -13.71 -10.35 12.11
C LYS A 29 -12.73 -10.21 10.95
N VAL A 30 -11.48 -9.81 11.24
CA VAL A 30 -10.43 -9.72 10.22
C VAL A 30 -10.13 -11.11 9.66
N VAL A 31 -9.95 -12.11 10.52
CA VAL A 31 -9.69 -13.48 10.08
C VAL A 31 -10.78 -13.97 9.13
N ARG A 32 -12.06 -13.76 9.48
CA ARG A 32 -13.17 -14.18 8.62
C ARG A 32 -13.16 -13.45 7.28
N SER A 33 -12.82 -12.16 7.27
CA SER A 33 -12.81 -11.38 6.03
C SER A 33 -11.67 -11.75 5.10
N THR A 34 -10.59 -12.34 5.61
CA THR A 34 -9.44 -12.75 4.79
C THR A 34 -9.64 -14.11 4.13
N MET A 35 -10.62 -14.90 4.58
CA MET A 35 -10.86 -16.26 4.08
C MET A 35 -9.59 -17.13 4.11
N GLY A 36 -8.79 -16.98 5.18
CA GLY A 36 -7.57 -17.76 5.37
C GLY A 36 -6.29 -17.09 4.87
N ALA A 37 -6.38 -16.00 4.14
CA ALA A 37 -5.19 -15.31 3.62
C ALA A 37 -4.21 -14.91 4.73
N ILE A 38 -4.69 -14.61 5.93
CA ILE A 38 -3.85 -14.20 7.05
C ILE A 38 -2.79 -15.27 7.41
N PHE A 39 -3.05 -16.53 7.12
CA PHE A 39 -2.10 -17.61 7.40
C PHE A 39 -1.03 -17.75 6.32
N ARG A 40 -1.24 -17.14 5.16
CA ARG A 40 -0.29 -17.16 4.05
C ARG A 40 0.54 -15.88 3.94
N ILE A 41 0.12 -14.82 4.62
CA ILE A 41 0.76 -13.50 4.54
C ILE A 41 1.45 -13.20 5.85
N LYS A 42 2.73 -12.86 5.77
CA LYS A 42 3.49 -12.39 6.93
C LYS A 42 3.16 -10.93 7.16
N ILE A 43 2.60 -10.61 8.32
CA ILE A 43 2.28 -9.24 8.71
C ILE A 43 3.35 -8.77 9.69
N ILE A 44 4.08 -7.75 9.31
CA ILE A 44 5.14 -7.19 10.15
C ILE A 44 4.63 -5.87 10.72
N GLU A 45 4.39 -5.84 12.02
CA GLU A 45 4.00 -4.62 12.72
C GLU A 45 5.26 -3.90 13.20
N VAL A 46 5.37 -2.61 12.89
CA VAL A 46 6.51 -1.79 13.28
C VAL A 46 6.02 -0.59 14.09
N GLU A 47 6.82 -0.18 15.07
CA GLU A 47 6.48 0.99 15.88
C GLU A 47 6.76 2.29 15.11
N ASN A 48 7.79 2.29 14.28
CA ASN A 48 8.18 3.47 13.51
C ASN A 48 8.27 3.10 12.04
N LEU A 49 7.23 3.44 11.29
CA LEU A 49 7.16 3.14 9.86
C LEU A 49 8.25 3.88 9.07
N THR A 50 8.55 5.11 9.45
CA THR A 50 9.60 5.89 8.80
C THR A 50 10.95 5.18 8.90
N GLN A 51 11.28 4.64 10.07
CA GLN A 51 12.53 3.92 10.26
C GLN A 51 12.57 2.63 9.43
N ALA A 52 11.46 1.90 9.39
CA ALA A 52 11.36 0.69 8.57
C ALA A 52 11.59 1.00 7.09
N ILE A 53 11.01 2.09 6.61
CA ILE A 53 11.20 2.52 5.21
C ILE A 53 12.66 2.88 4.95
N LYS A 54 13.31 3.60 5.87
CA LYS A 54 14.73 3.95 5.73
C LYS A 54 15.61 2.70 5.60
N GLU A 55 15.31 1.68 6.41
CA GLU A 55 16.05 0.41 6.33
C GLU A 55 15.86 -0.27 4.97
N MET A 56 14.63 -0.31 4.47
CA MET A 56 14.36 -0.91 3.16
C MET A 56 15.04 -0.16 2.02
N ARG A 57 15.12 1.17 2.12
CA ARG A 57 15.79 1.98 1.08
C ARG A 57 17.28 1.67 0.96
N LYS A 58 17.90 1.16 2.01
CA LYS A 58 19.30 0.71 1.95
C LYS A 58 19.48 -0.49 1.02
N HIS A 59 18.41 -1.19 0.72
CA HIS A 59 18.42 -2.35 -0.20
C HIS A 59 17.96 -1.96 -1.60
N HIS A 60 18.08 -0.69 -1.98
CA HIS A 60 17.80 -0.15 -3.32
C HIS A 60 16.30 -0.10 -3.68
N PHE A 61 15.41 -0.12 -2.68
CA PHE A 61 14.00 0.16 -2.91
C PHE A 61 13.77 1.66 -2.95
N LYS A 62 12.96 2.11 -3.89
CA LYS A 62 12.50 3.50 -3.94
C LYS A 62 11.13 3.59 -3.28
N LEU A 63 10.84 4.75 -2.71
CA LEU A 63 9.58 5.00 -2.02
C LEU A 63 8.60 5.72 -2.93
N MET A 64 7.44 5.11 -3.17
CA MET A 64 6.31 5.73 -3.84
C MET A 64 5.19 5.92 -2.84
N VAL A 65 4.65 7.13 -2.78
CA VAL A 65 3.56 7.46 -1.88
C VAL A 65 2.33 7.84 -2.70
N THR A 66 1.16 7.31 -2.32
CA THR A 66 -0.09 7.76 -2.91
C THR A 66 -0.44 9.14 -2.36
N SER A 67 -0.77 10.07 -3.22
CA SER A 67 -1.06 11.45 -2.84
C SER A 67 -2.02 12.07 -3.83
N LEU A 68 -2.90 12.95 -3.35
CA LEU A 68 -3.76 13.74 -4.23
C LEU A 68 -3.05 15.00 -4.73
N GLN A 69 -1.92 15.37 -4.12
CA GLN A 69 -1.19 16.59 -4.42
C GLN A 69 -0.04 16.32 -5.40
N THR A 70 -0.38 15.69 -6.51
CA THR A 70 0.60 15.40 -7.57
C THR A 70 -0.13 15.32 -8.90
N LYS A 71 0.60 15.58 -9.97
CA LYS A 71 0.10 15.40 -11.34
C LYS A 71 0.39 14.01 -11.89
N ASN A 72 1.25 13.25 -11.20
CA ASN A 72 1.66 11.93 -11.67
C ASN A 72 0.58 10.89 -11.38
N SER A 73 0.26 10.10 -12.40
CA SER A 73 -0.65 8.96 -12.25
C SER A 73 0.12 7.71 -11.85
N ILE A 74 -0.52 6.84 -11.07
CA ILE A 74 0.07 5.52 -10.78
C ILE A 74 0.35 4.73 -12.06
N TYR A 75 -0.36 5.02 -13.14
CA TYR A 75 -0.20 4.32 -14.42
C TYR A 75 1.08 4.73 -15.16
N ASP A 76 1.72 5.81 -14.74
CA ASP A 76 2.95 6.34 -15.37
C ASP A 76 4.21 5.96 -14.60
N ILE A 77 4.10 5.24 -13.50
CA ILE A 77 5.23 4.91 -12.64
C ILE A 77 5.58 3.42 -12.77
N ASP A 78 6.88 3.14 -12.87
CA ASP A 78 7.38 1.76 -12.86
C ASP A 78 7.35 1.24 -11.42
N PHE A 79 6.66 0.14 -11.20
CA PHE A 79 6.48 -0.45 -9.87
C PHE A 79 7.62 -1.41 -9.47
N TYR A 80 8.63 -1.54 -10.30
CA TYR A 80 9.76 -2.44 -9.99
C TYR A 80 10.56 -1.91 -8.78
N LYS A 81 10.78 -2.77 -7.80
CA LYS A 81 11.51 -2.45 -6.56
C LYS A 81 10.99 -1.19 -5.85
N LYS A 82 9.69 -1.10 -5.66
CA LYS A 82 9.07 0.01 -4.94
C LYS A 82 8.57 -0.41 -3.58
N ILE A 83 8.71 0.48 -2.62
CA ILE A 83 7.91 0.48 -1.41
C ILE A 83 6.72 1.38 -1.71
N ILE A 84 5.52 0.86 -1.59
CA ILE A 84 4.32 1.64 -1.88
C ILE A 84 3.58 1.88 -0.57
N VAL A 85 3.42 3.14 -0.21
CA VAL A 85 2.72 3.53 1.00
C VAL A 85 1.34 4.06 0.63
N ILE A 86 0.33 3.47 1.24
CA ILE A 86 -1.06 3.87 1.06
C ILE A 86 -1.56 4.40 2.39
N GLY A 87 -2.04 5.63 2.39
CA GLY A 87 -2.52 6.28 3.61
C GLY A 87 -3.88 5.78 4.06
N ASN A 88 -4.20 6.02 5.33
CA ASN A 88 -5.54 5.74 5.84
C ASN A 88 -6.53 6.82 5.37
N GLU A 89 -7.83 6.54 5.52
CA GLU A 89 -8.89 7.40 5.02
C GLU A 89 -8.97 8.75 5.72
N ALA A 90 -8.62 8.80 7.01
CA ALA A 90 -8.79 10.01 7.81
C ALA A 90 -7.63 10.99 7.63
N ASN A 91 -6.41 10.50 7.66
CA ASN A 91 -5.20 11.33 7.75
C ASN A 91 -4.29 11.25 6.53
N GLY A 92 -4.54 10.30 5.62
CA GLY A 92 -3.66 10.06 4.49
C GLY A 92 -2.28 9.57 4.96
N VAL A 93 -1.28 9.79 4.14
CA VAL A 93 0.12 9.45 4.47
C VAL A 93 0.73 10.60 5.26
N SER A 94 1.48 10.29 6.32
CA SER A 94 2.10 11.31 7.16
C SER A 94 3.03 12.21 6.33
N LYS A 95 3.15 13.47 6.76
CA LYS A 95 4.03 14.42 6.08
C LYS A 95 5.48 13.95 6.06
N GLU A 96 5.94 13.35 7.16
CA GLU A 96 7.30 12.83 7.26
C GLU A 96 7.60 11.82 6.15
N ILE A 97 6.68 10.88 5.92
CA ILE A 97 6.84 9.89 4.87
C ILE A 97 6.71 10.52 3.49
N GLN A 98 5.77 11.45 3.31
CA GLN A 98 5.64 12.17 2.05
C GLN A 98 6.91 12.93 1.67
N ASP A 99 7.57 13.54 2.65
CA ASP A 99 8.81 14.29 2.41
C ASP A 99 9.98 13.37 2.03
N MET A 100 9.93 12.09 2.41
CA MET A 100 10.93 11.09 2.03
C MET A 100 10.68 10.49 0.66
N ALA A 101 9.51 10.68 0.08
CA ALA A 101 9.11 9.96 -1.11
C ALA A 101 9.99 10.28 -2.32
N ASP A 102 10.42 9.25 -3.02
CA ASP A 102 11.10 9.41 -4.29
C ASP A 102 10.10 9.77 -5.38
N GLU A 103 8.89 9.24 -5.26
CA GLU A 103 7.81 9.50 -6.22
C GLU A 103 6.48 9.64 -5.48
N LYS A 104 5.63 10.52 -5.99
CA LYS A 104 4.25 10.65 -5.53
C LYS A 104 3.35 10.38 -6.72
N ALA A 105 2.28 9.62 -6.49
CA ALA A 105 1.36 9.25 -7.56
C ALA A 105 -0.07 9.26 -7.05
N LYS A 106 -1.00 9.51 -7.94
CA LYS A 106 -2.42 9.47 -7.63
C LYS A 106 -3.13 8.46 -8.51
N ILE A 107 -4.26 7.97 -8.01
CA ILE A 107 -5.22 7.23 -8.83
C ILE A 107 -6.06 8.28 -9.56
N PRO A 108 -6.06 8.30 -10.91
CA PRO A 108 -6.84 9.29 -11.64
C PRO A 108 -8.33 9.19 -11.32
N MET A 109 -8.94 10.34 -11.03
CA MET A 109 -10.36 10.44 -10.71
C MET A 109 -11.04 11.30 -11.79
N LEU A 110 -11.88 10.68 -12.60
CA LEU A 110 -12.55 11.37 -13.70
C LEU A 110 -13.90 11.94 -13.32
N GLY A 111 -14.42 11.57 -12.15
CA GLY A 111 -15.69 12.05 -11.64
C GLY A 111 -15.50 13.15 -10.60
N ARG A 112 -16.53 13.32 -9.76
CA ARG A 112 -16.52 14.36 -8.72
C ARG A 112 -15.97 13.91 -7.38
N THR A 113 -15.85 12.59 -7.17
CA THR A 113 -15.29 12.05 -5.94
C THR A 113 -13.79 12.35 -5.87
N GLU A 114 -13.34 12.86 -4.74
CA GLU A 114 -11.94 13.27 -4.57
C GLU A 114 -11.04 12.11 -4.18
N SER A 115 -11.58 11.08 -3.52
CA SER A 115 -10.77 9.95 -3.06
C SER A 115 -11.57 8.66 -3.07
N LEU A 116 -10.86 7.54 -3.06
CA LEU A 116 -11.42 6.22 -2.89
C LEU A 116 -11.19 5.76 -1.45
N ASN A 117 -12.04 4.84 -1.00
CA ASN A 117 -11.81 4.16 0.27
C ASN A 117 -10.44 3.44 0.21
N ALA A 118 -9.77 3.32 1.34
CA ALA A 118 -8.39 2.83 1.40
C ALA A 118 -8.24 1.42 0.85
N SER A 119 -9.19 0.52 1.11
CA SER A 119 -9.13 -0.85 0.60
C SER A 119 -9.29 -0.90 -0.92
N VAL A 120 -10.16 -0.06 -1.46
CA VAL A 120 -10.36 0.04 -2.92
C VAL A 120 -9.12 0.64 -3.56
N ALA A 121 -8.59 1.72 -2.99
CA ALA A 121 -7.37 2.35 -3.49
C ALA A 121 -6.20 1.36 -3.50
N ALA A 122 -6.04 0.60 -2.41
CA ALA A 122 -5.01 -0.42 -2.33
C ALA A 122 -5.18 -1.48 -3.43
N GLY A 123 -6.41 -1.90 -3.69
CA GLY A 123 -6.70 -2.87 -4.76
C GLY A 123 -6.31 -2.34 -6.12
N VAL A 124 -6.66 -1.09 -6.43
CA VAL A 124 -6.32 -0.48 -7.72
C VAL A 124 -4.80 -0.42 -7.91
N VAL A 125 -4.08 0.04 -6.89
CA VAL A 125 -2.61 0.14 -6.94
C VAL A 125 -1.98 -1.25 -7.09
N MET A 126 -2.45 -2.23 -6.34
CA MET A 126 -1.91 -3.59 -6.39
C MET A 126 -2.13 -4.25 -7.75
N TYR A 127 -3.28 -4.02 -8.38
CA TYR A 127 -3.54 -4.59 -9.70
C TYR A 127 -2.85 -3.82 -10.83
N GLU A 128 -2.46 -2.59 -10.61
CA GLU A 128 -1.54 -1.93 -11.55
C GLU A 128 -0.16 -2.59 -11.49
N TYR A 129 0.29 -2.99 -10.31
CA TYR A 129 1.50 -3.79 -10.17
C TYR A 129 1.41 -5.11 -10.97
N VAL A 130 0.28 -5.81 -10.85
CA VAL A 130 0.04 -7.06 -11.59
C VAL A 130 0.08 -6.80 -13.10
N ARG A 131 -0.60 -5.74 -13.56
CA ARG A 131 -0.62 -5.40 -14.98
C ARG A 131 0.78 -5.19 -15.51
N GLN A 132 1.59 -4.42 -14.80
CA GLN A 132 2.97 -4.16 -15.21
C GLN A 132 3.80 -5.45 -15.25
N LYS A 133 3.62 -6.31 -14.25
CA LYS A 133 4.34 -7.57 -14.16
C LYS A 133 3.98 -8.53 -15.31
N LEU A 134 2.71 -8.57 -15.70
CA LEU A 134 2.24 -9.41 -16.79
C LEU A 134 2.66 -8.89 -18.17
N SER A 135 3.00 -7.61 -18.27
CA SER A 135 3.40 -6.97 -19.52
C SER A 135 4.89 -7.10 -19.83
N LYS A 136 5.64 -7.71 -18.92
CA LYS A 136 7.10 -7.87 -19.09
C LYS A 136 7.49 -9.28 -19.49
#